data_512ebf34e26aeaf68f7a0e809f32306a
#
_entry.id   512ebf34e26aeaf68f7a0e809f32306a
#
_cell.length_a   1.000
_cell.length_b   1.000
_cell.length_c   1.000
_cell.angle_alpha   90.00
_cell.angle_beta   90.00
_cell.angle_gamma   90.00
#
_symmetry.space_group_name_H-M   'P 1'
#
loop_
_entity.id
_entity.type
_entity.pdbx_description
1 polymer ?
#
loop_
_entity_poly.entity_id
_entity_poly.type
_entity_poly.pdbx_seq_one_letter_code
_entity_poly.pdbx_strand_id
1 'polypeptide(L)'
;MAEAVRWAKRGARVNTISPGIIITPLAADELTGPRGEGYRRMLEQSPAGRAGTPDEVATVAALLMGPDAAFIIGSDFLMDGGVTASYFFGDVAG
;
A
#
# COMPACT_ATOMS: atom_id res chain seq x y z
N MET A 1 -8.87 -3.78 13.74
CA MET A 1 -8.17 -2.70 14.50
C MET A 1 -8.92 -2.31 15.77
N ALA A 2 -8.53 -2.91 16.89
CA ALA A 2 -9.16 -2.61 18.19
C ALA A 2 -8.97 -1.15 18.63
N GLU A 3 -7.79 -0.57 18.33
CA GLU A 3 -7.51 0.83 18.63
C GLU A 3 -8.47 1.77 17.90
N ALA A 4 -8.86 1.44 16.67
CA ALA A 4 -9.75 2.30 15.89
C ALA A 4 -11.12 2.44 16.56
N VAL A 5 -11.65 1.36 17.13
CA VAL A 5 -12.92 1.38 17.87
C VAL A 5 -12.79 2.26 19.11
N ARG A 6 -11.69 2.12 19.85
CA ARG A 6 -11.44 2.89 21.06
C ARG A 6 -11.36 4.39 20.77
N TRP A 7 -10.60 4.76 19.73
CA TRP A 7 -10.45 6.17 19.33
C TRP A 7 -11.71 6.76 18.72
N ALA A 8 -12.47 5.93 18.00
CA ALA A 8 -13.74 6.39 17.41
C ALA A 8 -14.74 6.86 18.48
N LYS A 9 -14.74 6.18 19.62
CA LYS A 9 -15.60 6.59 20.76
C LYS A 9 -15.22 7.96 21.31
N ARG A 10 -14.02 8.44 21.03
CA ARG A 10 -13.52 9.77 21.42
C ARG A 10 -13.57 10.77 20.26
N GLY A 11 -14.20 10.42 19.15
CA GLY A 11 -14.34 11.29 18.01
C GLY A 11 -13.14 11.32 17.06
N ALA A 12 -12.20 10.41 17.21
CA ALA A 12 -11.02 10.31 16.32
C ALA A 12 -11.11 9.10 15.41
N ARG A 13 -10.69 9.26 14.15
CA ARG A 13 -10.61 8.15 13.19
C ARG A 13 -9.19 7.61 13.12
N VAL A 14 -9.06 6.29 13.11
CA VAL A 14 -7.77 5.61 12.93
C VAL A 14 -7.88 4.66 11.77
N ASN A 15 -7.03 4.84 10.77
CA ASN A 15 -6.89 3.95 9.63
C ASN A 15 -5.39 3.72 9.40
N THR A 16 -5.05 2.70 8.62
CA THR A 16 -3.66 2.42 8.28
C THR A 16 -3.49 2.33 6.77
N ILE A 17 -2.27 2.55 6.32
CA ILE A 17 -1.86 2.30 4.94
C ILE A 17 -0.71 1.29 5.00
N SER A 18 -0.84 0.22 4.23
CA SER A 18 0.22 -0.79 4.08
C SER A 18 0.79 -0.67 2.67
N PRO A 19 1.86 0.11 2.48
CA PRO A 19 2.45 0.25 1.15
C PRO A 19 3.31 -0.95 0.79
N GLY A 20 3.33 -1.29 -0.49
CA GLY A 20 4.29 -2.23 -1.03
C GLY A 20 5.62 -1.54 -1.33
N ILE A 21 6.21 -1.86 -2.48
CA ILE A 21 7.48 -1.23 -2.89
C ILE A 21 7.18 0.15 -3.46
N ILE A 22 7.68 1.18 -2.77
CA ILE A 22 7.51 2.58 -3.16
C ILE A 22 8.88 3.12 -3.56
N ILE A 23 8.94 3.87 -4.66
CA ILE A 23 10.19 4.47 -5.13
C ILE A 23 10.59 5.59 -4.18
N THR A 24 11.62 5.30 -3.39
CA THR A 24 12.32 6.23 -2.51
C THR A 24 13.80 6.09 -2.79
N PRO A 25 14.66 6.97 -2.30
CA PRO A 25 16.12 6.80 -2.49
C PRO A 25 16.61 5.44 -1.99
N LEU A 26 16.12 4.96 -0.86
CA LEU A 26 16.50 3.66 -0.32
C LEU A 26 16.02 2.51 -1.23
N ALA A 27 14.78 2.57 -1.69
CA ALA A 27 14.23 1.54 -2.58
C ALA A 27 14.96 1.51 -3.92
N ALA A 28 15.35 2.68 -4.44
CA ALA A 28 16.14 2.75 -5.67
C ALA A 28 17.49 2.04 -5.49
N ASP A 29 18.14 2.20 -4.35
CA ASP A 29 19.40 1.51 -4.05
C ASP A 29 19.18 -0.01 -3.96
N GLU A 30 18.10 -0.45 -3.34
CA GLU A 30 17.77 -1.88 -3.25
C GLU A 30 17.51 -2.49 -4.62
N LEU A 31 16.84 -1.75 -5.52
CA LEU A 31 16.54 -2.21 -6.87
C LEU A 31 17.79 -2.35 -7.75
N THR A 32 18.84 -1.58 -7.44
CA THR A 32 20.12 -1.65 -8.16
C THR A 32 21.14 -2.56 -7.46
N GLY A 33 20.86 -3.01 -6.25
CA GLY A 33 21.76 -3.86 -5.46
C GLY A 33 21.62 -5.34 -5.78
N PRO A 34 22.32 -6.20 -5.00
CA PRO A 34 22.34 -7.66 -5.25
C PRO A 34 20.97 -8.33 -5.24
N ARG A 35 20.01 -7.79 -4.49
CA ARG A 35 18.65 -8.33 -4.42
C ARG A 35 17.68 -7.66 -5.42
N GLY A 36 18.18 -6.70 -6.18
CA GLY A 36 17.34 -5.87 -7.05
C GLY A 36 16.65 -6.63 -8.16
N GLU A 37 17.31 -7.66 -8.69
CA GLU A 37 16.73 -8.46 -9.78
C GLU A 37 15.44 -9.18 -9.34
N GLY A 38 15.45 -9.75 -8.14
CA GLY A 38 14.24 -10.40 -7.59
C GLY A 38 13.10 -9.40 -7.38
N TYR A 39 13.40 -8.24 -6.84
CA TYR A 39 12.41 -7.18 -6.67
C TYR A 39 11.88 -6.66 -8.00
N ARG A 40 12.76 -6.43 -8.98
CA ARG A 40 12.34 -5.99 -10.31
C ARG A 40 11.42 -7.00 -10.98
N ARG A 41 11.75 -8.30 -10.87
CA ARG A 41 10.91 -9.35 -11.43
C ARG A 41 9.54 -9.39 -10.77
N MET A 42 9.49 -9.26 -9.45
CA MET A 42 8.23 -9.22 -8.71
C MET A 42 7.37 -8.06 -9.15
N LEU A 43 7.97 -6.87 -9.33
CA LEU A 43 7.24 -5.68 -9.79
C LEU A 43 6.75 -5.85 -11.22
N GLU A 44 7.58 -6.36 -12.12
CA GLU A 44 7.19 -6.58 -13.51
C GLU A 44 6.04 -7.55 -13.64
N GLN A 45 5.99 -8.56 -12.79
CA GLN A 45 4.93 -9.58 -12.79
C GLN A 45 3.70 -9.15 -12.00
N SER A 46 3.76 -8.05 -11.25
CA SER A 46 2.61 -7.55 -10.54
C SER A 46 1.59 -6.94 -11.49
N PRO A 47 0.31 -6.87 -11.11
CA PRO A 47 -0.72 -6.25 -11.95
C PRO A 47 -0.41 -4.82 -12.36
N ALA A 48 0.16 -4.00 -11.47
CA ALA A 48 0.54 -2.63 -11.80
C ALA A 48 1.79 -2.55 -12.67
N GLY A 49 2.67 -3.55 -12.62
CA GLY A 49 3.88 -3.62 -13.43
C GLY A 49 4.98 -2.64 -13.04
N ARG A 50 4.86 -2.01 -11.87
CA ARG A 50 5.82 -1.00 -11.41
C ARG A 50 5.75 -0.82 -9.90
N ALA A 51 6.74 -0.16 -9.34
CA ALA A 51 6.68 0.33 -7.96
C ALA A 51 5.73 1.53 -7.85
N GLY A 52 5.20 1.76 -6.67
CA GLY A 52 4.39 2.94 -6.40
C GLY A 52 5.25 4.18 -6.17
N THR A 53 4.62 5.34 -6.10
CA THR A 53 5.29 6.60 -5.82
C THR A 53 4.85 7.15 -4.46
N PRO A 54 5.70 7.99 -3.81
CA PRO A 54 5.30 8.66 -2.58
C PRO A 54 4.03 9.50 -2.75
N ASP A 55 3.84 10.12 -3.91
CA ASP A 55 2.66 10.93 -4.19
C ASP A 55 1.38 10.08 -4.18
N GLU A 56 1.45 8.85 -4.68
CA GLU A 56 0.30 7.96 -4.66
C GLU A 56 -0.11 7.60 -3.23
N VAL A 57 0.87 7.36 -2.36
CA VAL A 57 0.59 7.12 -0.94
C VAL A 57 0.04 8.37 -0.27
N ALA A 58 0.63 9.53 -0.57
CA ALA A 58 0.20 10.80 0.00
C ALA A 58 -1.24 11.15 -0.39
N THR A 59 -1.65 10.83 -1.62
CA THR A 59 -3.03 11.06 -2.08
C THR A 59 -4.03 10.28 -1.22
N VAL A 60 -3.75 9.01 -0.93
CA VAL A 60 -4.62 8.21 -0.08
C VAL A 60 -4.59 8.72 1.36
N ALA A 61 -3.42 9.09 1.88
CA ALA A 61 -3.31 9.65 3.23
C ALA A 61 -4.12 10.94 3.36
N ALA A 62 -4.07 11.81 2.37
CA ALA A 62 -4.83 13.06 2.36
C ALA A 62 -6.33 12.79 2.35
N LEU A 63 -6.79 11.82 1.57
CA LEU A 63 -8.20 11.40 1.55
C LEU A 63 -8.64 10.93 2.93
N LEU A 64 -7.84 10.07 3.56
CA LEU A 64 -8.20 9.47 4.86
C LEU A 64 -8.23 10.53 5.97
N MET A 65 -7.44 11.58 5.87
CA MET A 65 -7.41 12.67 6.85
C MET A 65 -8.48 13.73 6.58
N GLY A 66 -9.13 13.70 5.43
CA GLY A 66 -10.10 14.71 5.03
C GLY A 66 -11.55 14.33 5.36
N PRO A 67 -12.48 15.25 5.12
CA PRO A 67 -13.90 15.02 5.42
C PRO A 67 -14.56 13.98 4.52
N ASP A 68 -14.02 13.74 3.33
CA ASP A 68 -14.59 12.77 2.40
C ASP A 68 -14.47 11.33 2.90
N ALA A 69 -13.58 11.07 3.85
CA ALA A 69 -13.39 9.76 4.46
C ALA A 69 -14.06 9.64 5.82
N ALA A 70 -15.08 10.43 6.10
CA ALA A 70 -15.72 10.46 7.42
C ALA A 70 -16.32 9.10 7.83
N PHE A 71 -16.72 8.28 6.86
CA PHE A 71 -17.29 6.96 7.11
C PHE A 71 -16.26 5.83 7.09
N ILE A 72 -14.97 6.15 6.93
CA ILE A 72 -13.86 5.17 6.88
C ILE A 72 -13.18 5.16 8.25
N ILE A 73 -13.37 4.07 9.00
CA ILE A 73 -12.81 3.90 10.33
C ILE A 73 -12.34 2.45 10.50
N GLY A 74 -11.11 2.27 10.94
CA GLY A 74 -10.57 0.95 11.23
C GLY A 74 -10.18 0.13 10.02
N SER A 75 -9.95 0.79 8.88
CA SER A 75 -9.57 0.11 7.65
C SER A 75 -8.07 0.14 7.42
N ASP A 76 -7.57 -0.87 6.73
CA ASP A 76 -6.21 -0.89 6.19
C ASP A 76 -6.27 -0.79 4.68
N PHE A 77 -5.50 0.13 4.10
CA PHE A 77 -5.44 0.34 2.66
C PHE A 77 -4.13 -0.25 2.13
N LEU A 78 -4.25 -1.40 1.50
CA LEU A 78 -3.11 -2.08 0.87
C LEU A 78 -2.80 -1.41 -0.47
N MET A 79 -1.60 -0.85 -0.59
CA MET A 79 -1.17 -0.12 -1.79
C MET A 79 0.10 -0.78 -2.34
N ASP A 80 -0.04 -1.94 -2.96
CA ASP A 80 1.09 -2.75 -3.41
C ASP A 80 1.08 -3.07 -4.90
N GLY A 81 0.26 -2.38 -5.68
CA GLY A 81 0.16 -2.62 -7.12
C GLY A 81 -0.39 -3.99 -7.48
N GLY A 82 -1.06 -4.65 -6.54
CA GLY A 82 -1.66 -5.94 -6.76
C GLY A 82 -0.75 -7.14 -6.48
N VAL A 83 0.43 -6.92 -5.90
CA VAL A 83 1.39 -8.01 -5.61
C VAL A 83 0.75 -9.08 -4.73
N THR A 84 0.11 -8.69 -3.64
CA THR A 84 -0.53 -9.64 -2.72
C THR A 84 -1.68 -10.38 -3.39
N ALA A 85 -2.53 -9.67 -4.11
CA ALA A 85 -3.63 -10.29 -4.82
C ALA A 85 -3.13 -11.29 -5.88
N SER A 86 -2.07 -10.94 -6.58
CA SER A 86 -1.46 -11.83 -7.57
C SER A 86 -0.89 -13.08 -6.92
N TYR A 87 -0.28 -12.94 -5.75
CA TYR A 87 0.27 -14.08 -5.00
C TYR A 87 -0.83 -15.10 -4.67
N PHE A 88 -1.99 -14.63 -4.20
CA PHE A 88 -3.07 -15.52 -3.78
C PHE A 88 -3.98 -16.00 -4.91
N PHE A 89 -4.17 -15.18 -5.95
CA PHE A 89 -5.20 -15.42 -6.96
C PHE A 89 -4.70 -15.43 -8.41
N GLY A 90 -3.43 -15.11 -8.65
CA GLY A 90 -2.89 -14.99 -10.01
C GLY A 90 -3.01 -16.27 -10.83
N ASP A 91 -2.71 -17.41 -10.22
CA ASP A 91 -2.77 -18.70 -10.89
C ASP A 91 -4.19 -19.21 -11.08
N VAL A 92 -5.12 -18.73 -10.27
CA VAL A 92 -6.53 -19.11 -10.37
C VAL A 92 -7.20 -18.44 -11.56
N ALA A 93 -6.79 -17.22 -11.89
CA ALA A 93 -7.34 -16.47 -13.01
C ALA A 93 -6.81 -16.92 -14.37
N GLY A 94 -5.73 -17.66 -14.36
CA GLY A 94 -5.15 -18.21 -15.57
C GLY A 94 -5.76 -19.55 -15.93
#